data_68e4294fc4ba17144e44a487af773e9c
#
_entry.id   68e4294fc4ba17144e44a487af773e9c
#
_cell.length_a   1.000
_cell.length_b   1.000
_cell.length_c   1.000
_cell.angle_alpha   90.00
_cell.angle_beta   90.00
_cell.angle_gamma   90.00
#
_symmetry.space_group_name_H-M   'P 1'
#
loop_
_entity.id
_entity.type
_entity.pdbx_description
1 polymer ?
#
loop_
_entity_poly.entity_id
_entity_poly.type
_entity_poly.pdbx_seq_one_letter_code
_entity_poly.pdbx_strand_id
1 'polypeptide(L)'
;MKQAEKIWKRRWRTVCGIILLQVFLCPLFATNLQLKDGGILIVNANSDLSPLCNHIISELIHSLPVEYKGMAISPENLNLAQVYDEMQMDTVRMNLFTKYENKIPALVIIMGGNTWMLIHEELERRWKDTPVILFTENNYVGPTSVYYQKMAIPRGEQIPLRSIINGHNVVLVYAPYYIKETIDLMYGQIPDMSELVFISDRRWFSAQCRQEVAEAVVKYFPDLRLRFFTEGQKSMEEIVSYLKQTDKNTGVLYAAWEVLDIPSSNTSLLSARTYKLLNQYGMQPVFTLGDMNGKTGLVGGYFSLSKDISKAIADVSIKILNGSKASEILTTKVNAGPVFNYEELLRTGLEPGLCPSNTYF
;
A
#
# COMPACT_ATOMS: atom_id res chain seq x y z
N MET A 1 77.63 -8.97 -16.21
CA MET A 1 76.82 -8.06 -15.37
C MET A 1 75.99 -7.01 -16.16
N LYS A 2 76.62 -6.26 -17.09
CA LYS A 2 75.86 -5.19 -17.84
C LYS A 2 74.69 -5.64 -18.73
N GLN A 3 74.69 -6.89 -19.16
CA GLN A 3 73.59 -7.40 -20.03
C GLN A 3 72.29 -7.81 -19.24
N ALA A 4 72.42 -8.30 -18.01
CA ALA A 4 71.39 -8.67 -17.14
C ALA A 4 70.58 -7.44 -16.64
N GLU A 5 71.29 -6.34 -16.36
CA GLU A 5 70.66 -5.07 -15.91
C GLU A 5 69.83 -4.38 -17.02
N LYS A 6 70.25 -4.54 -18.29
CA LYS A 6 69.50 -4.02 -19.44
C LYS A 6 68.21 -4.77 -19.69
N ILE A 7 68.19 -6.11 -19.47
CA ILE A 7 66.99 -6.97 -19.61
C ILE A 7 65.99 -6.68 -18.46
N TRP A 8 66.57 -6.45 -17.25
CA TRP A 8 65.70 -6.16 -16.07
C TRP A 8 65.03 -4.80 -16.17
N LYS A 9 65.68 -3.73 -16.60
CA LYS A 9 65.18 -2.40 -16.85
C LYS A 9 64.09 -2.38 -17.98
N ARG A 10 64.26 -3.24 -18.99
CA ARG A 10 63.31 -3.35 -20.09
C ARG A 10 62.00 -4.07 -19.66
N ARG A 11 62.11 -5.11 -18.82
CA ARG A 11 60.95 -5.81 -18.25
C ARG A 11 60.18 -4.92 -17.27
N TRP A 12 60.85 -4.15 -16.45
CA TRP A 12 60.19 -3.21 -15.53
C TRP A 12 59.44 -2.11 -16.25
N ARG A 13 59.94 -1.57 -17.34
CA ARG A 13 59.24 -0.58 -18.16
C ARG A 13 57.98 -1.16 -18.82
N THR A 14 58.03 -2.42 -19.23
CA THR A 14 56.84 -3.10 -19.83
C THR A 14 55.81 -3.41 -18.77
N VAL A 15 56.18 -3.86 -17.57
CA VAL A 15 55.25 -4.14 -16.45
C VAL A 15 54.64 -2.85 -15.90
N CYS A 16 55.43 -1.78 -15.72
CA CYS A 16 54.87 -0.49 -15.30
C CYS A 16 53.95 0.14 -16.37
N GLY A 17 54.28 -0.05 -17.66
CA GLY A 17 53.41 0.39 -18.75
C GLY A 17 52.08 -0.33 -18.80
N ILE A 18 52.03 -1.65 -18.53
CA ILE A 18 50.80 -2.44 -18.49
C ILE A 18 49.99 -2.11 -17.25
N ILE A 19 50.60 -1.89 -16.09
CA ILE A 19 49.91 -1.48 -14.86
C ILE A 19 49.30 -0.07 -15.01
N LEU A 20 50.04 0.87 -15.60
CA LEU A 20 49.54 2.21 -15.91
C LEU A 20 48.37 2.18 -16.94
N LEU A 21 48.44 1.30 -17.96
CA LEU A 21 47.37 1.16 -18.93
C LEU A 21 46.12 0.50 -18.32
N GLN A 22 46.26 -0.41 -17.33
CA GLN A 22 45.13 -1.00 -16.63
C GLN A 22 44.47 -0.04 -15.62
N VAL A 23 45.25 0.90 -15.06
CA VAL A 23 44.67 1.94 -14.18
C VAL A 23 43.97 3.03 -14.98
N PHE A 24 44.36 3.26 -16.25
CA PHE A 24 43.66 4.20 -17.15
C PHE A 24 42.53 3.56 -17.99
N LEU A 25 42.41 2.22 -18.00
CA LEU A 25 41.34 1.47 -18.65
C LEU A 25 40.33 0.85 -17.63
N CYS A 26 40.41 1.22 -16.35
CA CYS A 26 39.21 1.23 -15.55
C CYS A 26 38.33 2.33 -16.16
N PRO A 27 37.34 2.03 -17.03
CA PRO A 27 36.38 3.03 -17.32
C PRO A 27 35.83 3.36 -15.95
N LEU A 28 35.90 4.60 -15.58
CA LEU A 28 34.92 5.23 -14.73
C LEU A 28 33.54 4.90 -15.32
N PHE A 29 33.02 3.73 -15.01
CA PHE A 29 31.60 3.54 -14.84
C PHE A 29 31.21 4.24 -13.52
N ALA A 30 31.67 5.47 -13.31
CA ALA A 30 30.83 6.48 -12.76
C ALA A 30 29.76 6.63 -13.85
N THR A 31 28.73 5.78 -13.83
CA THR A 31 27.44 6.16 -14.34
C THR A 31 27.22 7.53 -13.71
N ASN A 32 27.39 8.59 -14.52
CA ASN A 32 26.82 9.88 -14.21
C ASN A 32 25.32 9.59 -14.06
N LEU A 33 24.90 9.22 -12.84
CA LEU A 33 23.53 9.35 -12.42
C LEU A 33 23.29 10.87 -12.48
N GLN A 34 22.97 11.38 -13.67
CA GLN A 34 22.26 12.64 -13.78
C GLN A 34 20.93 12.38 -13.10
N LEU A 35 20.91 12.61 -11.79
CA LEU A 35 19.67 12.69 -11.01
C LEU A 35 18.78 13.66 -11.77
N LYS A 36 17.74 13.15 -12.41
CA LYS A 36 16.77 13.99 -13.10
C LYS A 36 16.29 15.03 -12.09
N ASP A 37 16.32 16.30 -12.48
CA ASP A 37 16.08 17.47 -11.60
C ASP A 37 14.68 17.50 -10.94
N GLY A 38 13.82 16.51 -11.13
CA GLY A 38 12.41 16.55 -10.76
C GLY A 38 12.02 15.97 -9.39
N GLY A 39 12.85 15.16 -8.75
CA GLY A 39 12.47 14.48 -7.49
C GLY A 39 11.42 13.37 -7.64
N ILE A 40 10.99 12.81 -6.53
CA ILE A 40 9.97 11.76 -6.45
C ILE A 40 8.70 12.37 -5.86
N LEU A 41 7.61 12.30 -6.60
CA LEU A 41 6.28 12.69 -6.13
C LEU A 41 5.50 11.45 -5.69
N ILE A 42 5.01 11.43 -4.46
CA ILE A 42 4.15 10.36 -3.94
C ILE A 42 2.74 10.91 -3.79
N VAL A 43 1.78 10.39 -4.53
CA VAL A 43 0.38 10.85 -4.49
C VAL A 43 -0.49 9.81 -3.81
N ASN A 44 -1.17 10.22 -2.75
CA ASN A 44 -2.00 9.39 -1.90
C ASN A 44 -3.43 9.94 -1.83
N ALA A 45 -4.43 9.08 -2.00
CA ALA A 45 -5.84 9.44 -1.87
C ALA A 45 -6.28 9.77 -0.43
N ASN A 46 -5.58 9.19 0.56
CA ASN A 46 -5.94 9.32 1.96
C ASN A 46 -5.43 10.63 2.56
N SER A 47 -5.85 10.89 3.80
CA SER A 47 -5.30 11.99 4.60
C SER A 47 -3.91 11.62 5.17
N ASP A 48 -3.22 12.63 5.67
CA ASP A 48 -1.98 12.49 6.46
C ASP A 48 -2.19 11.71 7.79
N LEU A 49 -3.43 11.41 8.13
CA LEU A 49 -3.80 10.64 9.31
C LEU A 49 -4.02 9.15 9.03
N SER A 50 -3.85 8.69 7.77
CA SER A 50 -3.96 7.28 7.40
C SER A 50 -2.73 6.49 7.90
N PRO A 51 -2.86 5.60 8.91
CA PRO A 51 -1.70 4.93 9.49
C PRO A 51 -0.93 4.08 8.49
N LEU A 52 -1.63 3.28 7.68
CA LEU A 52 -1.02 2.37 6.71
C LEU A 52 -0.23 3.14 5.64
N CYS A 53 -0.85 4.12 4.98
CA CYS A 53 -0.18 4.87 3.92
C CYS A 53 1.02 5.65 4.44
N ASN A 54 0.91 6.29 5.60
CA ASN A 54 2.01 7.02 6.21
C ASN A 54 3.16 6.12 6.61
N HIS A 55 2.85 4.91 7.09
CA HIS A 55 3.88 3.94 7.43
C HIS A 55 4.61 3.46 6.17
N ILE A 56 3.88 3.11 5.10
CA ILE A 56 4.48 2.74 3.81
C ILE A 56 5.37 3.87 3.27
N ILE A 57 4.89 5.12 3.28
CA ILE A 57 5.66 6.28 2.80
C ILE A 57 6.92 6.51 3.63
N SER A 58 6.80 6.43 4.96
CA SER A 58 7.94 6.58 5.87
C SER A 58 9.00 5.49 5.63
N GLU A 59 8.58 4.23 5.57
CA GLU A 59 9.47 3.10 5.29
C GLU A 59 10.10 3.19 3.90
N LEU A 60 9.35 3.67 2.89
CA LEU A 60 9.87 3.89 1.54
C LEU A 60 11.02 4.92 1.55
N ILE A 61 10.84 6.05 2.23
CA ILE A 61 11.87 7.09 2.35
C ILE A 61 13.15 6.53 3.01
N HIS A 62 12.98 5.67 4.02
CA HIS A 62 14.11 5.01 4.68
C HIS A 62 14.78 3.93 3.82
N SER A 63 14.01 3.25 2.99
CA SER A 63 14.46 2.14 2.14
C SER A 63 15.23 2.60 0.88
N LEU A 64 15.11 3.88 0.50
CA LEU A 64 15.86 4.40 -0.64
C LEU A 64 17.35 4.50 -0.30
N PRO A 65 18.26 4.05 -1.21
CA PRO A 65 19.69 4.15 -1.04
C PRO A 65 20.19 5.59 -0.83
N VAL A 66 21.38 5.73 -0.24
CA VAL A 66 21.95 7.04 0.11
C VAL A 66 22.13 7.95 -1.11
N GLU A 67 22.47 7.39 -2.27
CA GLU A 67 22.61 8.12 -3.54
C GLU A 67 21.32 8.81 -4.00
N TYR A 68 20.15 8.30 -3.60
CA TYR A 68 18.84 8.90 -3.91
C TYR A 68 18.28 9.78 -2.78
N LYS A 69 18.90 9.75 -1.59
CA LYS A 69 18.48 10.59 -0.45
C LYS A 69 18.65 12.08 -0.69
N GLY A 70 19.48 12.45 -1.68
CA GLY A 70 19.60 13.85 -2.15
C GLY A 70 18.45 14.31 -3.05
N MET A 71 17.60 13.41 -3.54
CA MET A 71 16.42 13.78 -4.32
C MET A 71 15.31 14.32 -3.40
N ALA A 72 14.59 15.34 -3.87
CA ALA A 72 13.39 15.80 -3.20
C ALA A 72 12.32 14.71 -3.26
N ILE A 73 11.79 14.30 -2.11
CA ILE A 73 10.64 13.39 -2.02
C ILE A 73 9.47 14.20 -1.49
N SER A 74 8.41 14.29 -2.27
CA SER A 74 7.24 15.13 -2.00
C SER A 74 5.99 14.26 -1.85
N PRO A 75 5.56 13.92 -0.63
CA PRO A 75 4.28 13.27 -0.42
C PRO A 75 3.13 14.29 -0.52
N GLU A 76 2.09 13.94 -1.29
CA GLU A 76 0.86 14.71 -1.47
C GLU A 76 -0.34 13.85 -1.04
N ASN A 77 -1.01 14.29 0.02
CA ASN A 77 -2.20 13.66 0.55
C ASN A 77 -3.44 14.41 0.05
N LEU A 78 -4.20 13.77 -0.84
CA LEU A 78 -5.32 14.42 -1.53
C LEU A 78 -6.59 14.49 -0.68
N ASN A 79 -6.65 13.71 0.40
CA ASN A 79 -7.77 13.65 1.33
C ASN A 79 -9.14 13.48 0.64
N LEU A 80 -9.22 12.54 -0.31
CA LEU A 80 -10.42 12.31 -1.12
C LEU A 80 -11.65 11.91 -0.30
N ALA A 81 -11.46 11.48 0.95
CA ALA A 81 -12.57 11.22 1.87
C ALA A 81 -13.42 12.47 2.15
N GLN A 82 -12.85 13.67 2.02
CA GLN A 82 -13.54 14.94 2.22
C GLN A 82 -14.00 15.62 0.91
N VAL A 83 -13.92 14.92 -0.20
CA VAL A 83 -14.42 15.38 -1.49
C VAL A 83 -15.83 14.81 -1.71
N TYR A 84 -16.79 15.66 -2.06
CA TYR A 84 -18.21 15.30 -2.14
C TYR A 84 -18.83 15.54 -3.50
N ASP A 85 -18.16 16.23 -4.41
CA ASP A 85 -18.64 16.52 -5.75
C ASP A 85 -17.50 16.59 -6.78
N GLU A 86 -17.87 16.66 -8.06
CA GLU A 86 -16.95 16.67 -9.18
C GLU A 86 -16.10 17.95 -9.20
N MET A 87 -16.66 19.09 -8.86
CA MET A 87 -15.94 20.37 -8.86
C MET A 87 -14.82 20.39 -7.82
N GLN A 88 -15.07 19.85 -6.64
CA GLN A 88 -14.04 19.68 -5.61
C GLN A 88 -12.97 18.69 -6.06
N MET A 89 -13.37 17.60 -6.72
CA MET A 89 -12.45 16.60 -7.27
C MET A 89 -11.53 17.23 -8.33
N ASP A 90 -12.10 18.04 -9.24
CA ASP A 90 -11.35 18.79 -10.24
C ASP A 90 -10.40 19.81 -9.61
N THR A 91 -10.85 20.50 -8.56
CA THR A 91 -10.03 21.44 -7.82
C THR A 91 -8.80 20.76 -7.20
N VAL A 92 -8.98 19.60 -6.55
CA VAL A 92 -7.89 18.81 -5.97
C VAL A 92 -6.90 18.40 -7.05
N ARG A 93 -7.40 17.88 -8.18
CA ARG A 93 -6.58 17.47 -9.33
C ARG A 93 -5.78 18.65 -9.89
N MET A 94 -6.43 19.77 -10.17
CA MET A 94 -5.78 20.96 -10.73
C MET A 94 -4.73 21.55 -9.80
N ASN A 95 -5.00 21.63 -8.50
CA ASN A 95 -4.06 22.13 -7.52
C ASN A 95 -2.78 21.28 -7.49
N LEU A 96 -2.90 19.95 -7.55
CA LEU A 96 -1.76 19.06 -7.62
C LEU A 96 -0.85 19.40 -8.82
N PHE A 97 -1.40 19.47 -10.02
CA PHE A 97 -0.61 19.71 -11.22
C PHE A 97 -0.06 21.15 -11.32
N THR A 98 -0.80 22.14 -10.83
CA THR A 98 -0.33 23.53 -10.78
C THR A 98 0.86 23.68 -9.82
N LYS A 99 0.85 22.97 -8.68
CA LYS A 99 1.95 22.99 -7.71
C LYS A 99 3.28 22.53 -8.32
N TYR A 100 3.23 21.58 -9.26
CA TYR A 100 4.42 20.99 -9.89
C TYR A 100 4.64 21.42 -11.34
N GLU A 101 3.95 22.46 -11.83
CA GLU A 101 4.01 22.92 -13.22
C GLU A 101 5.44 23.24 -13.68
N ASN A 102 6.21 23.91 -12.81
CA ASN A 102 7.57 24.35 -13.12
C ASN A 102 8.65 23.33 -12.68
N LYS A 103 8.26 22.19 -12.09
CA LYS A 103 9.19 21.18 -11.61
C LYS A 103 8.58 19.79 -11.76
N ILE A 104 8.56 19.30 -13.00
CA ILE A 104 7.99 17.99 -13.34
C ILE A 104 8.75 16.89 -12.57
N PRO A 105 8.05 15.98 -11.86
CA PRO A 105 8.68 14.88 -11.14
C PRO A 105 9.48 13.95 -12.06
N ALA A 106 10.61 13.44 -11.57
CA ALA A 106 11.38 12.41 -12.26
C ALA A 106 10.70 11.03 -12.17
N LEU A 107 9.89 10.83 -11.12
CA LEU A 107 9.11 9.63 -10.85
C LEU A 107 7.86 10.02 -10.08
N VAL A 108 6.71 9.44 -10.44
CA VAL A 108 5.47 9.53 -9.67
C VAL A 108 5.14 8.17 -9.08
N ILE A 109 4.89 8.13 -7.78
CA ILE A 109 4.39 6.94 -7.05
C ILE A 109 2.95 7.22 -6.66
N ILE A 110 2.03 6.42 -7.16
CA ILE A 110 0.59 6.56 -6.91
C ILE A 110 0.15 5.48 -5.94
N MET A 111 -0.48 5.90 -4.85
CA MET A 111 -1.01 5.03 -3.81
C MET A 111 -2.52 4.84 -4.03
N GLY A 112 -2.89 3.68 -4.60
CA GLY A 112 -4.28 3.27 -4.83
C GLY A 112 -4.84 3.57 -6.22
N GLY A 113 -5.69 2.65 -6.69
CA GLY A 113 -6.34 2.76 -8.00
C GLY A 113 -7.29 3.97 -8.13
N ASN A 114 -7.89 4.42 -7.04
CA ASN A 114 -8.70 5.65 -7.00
C ASN A 114 -7.87 6.91 -7.28
N THR A 115 -6.67 6.98 -6.73
CA THR A 115 -5.74 8.08 -7.03
C THR A 115 -5.35 8.07 -8.51
N TRP A 116 -5.08 6.89 -9.08
CA TRP A 116 -4.84 6.75 -10.52
C TRP A 116 -6.02 7.30 -11.34
N MET A 117 -7.25 6.88 -11.03
CA MET A 117 -8.45 7.35 -11.74
C MET A 117 -8.63 8.86 -11.68
N LEU A 118 -8.22 9.50 -10.60
CA LEU A 118 -8.29 10.95 -10.47
C LEU A 118 -7.31 11.69 -11.38
N ILE A 119 -6.07 11.17 -11.53
CA ILE A 119 -4.97 11.98 -12.07
C ILE A 119 -4.41 11.48 -13.39
N HIS A 120 -4.74 10.27 -13.87
CA HIS A 120 -4.07 9.66 -15.03
C HIS A 120 -4.22 10.46 -16.34
N GLU A 121 -5.38 11.08 -16.60
CA GLU A 121 -5.60 11.90 -17.79
C GLU A 121 -4.70 13.16 -17.80
N GLU A 122 -4.55 13.79 -16.65
CA GLU A 122 -3.66 14.94 -16.51
C GLU A 122 -2.18 14.54 -16.54
N LEU A 123 -1.83 13.37 -16.00
CA LEU A 123 -0.50 12.78 -16.14
C LEU A 123 -0.15 12.62 -17.63
N GLU A 124 -1.03 11.97 -18.39
CA GLU A 124 -0.83 11.77 -19.83
C GLU A 124 -0.73 13.09 -20.59
N ARG A 125 -1.53 14.09 -20.22
CA ARG A 125 -1.55 15.37 -20.89
C ARG A 125 -0.34 16.25 -20.58
N ARG A 126 0.12 16.26 -19.29
CA ARG A 126 1.16 17.20 -18.81
C ARG A 126 2.52 16.57 -18.62
N TRP A 127 2.58 15.28 -18.21
CA TRP A 127 3.79 14.58 -17.81
C TRP A 127 3.92 13.21 -18.46
N LYS A 128 3.56 13.12 -19.75
CA LYS A 128 3.50 11.89 -20.53
C LYS A 128 4.72 10.98 -20.42
N ASP A 129 5.92 11.57 -20.37
CA ASP A 129 7.17 10.83 -20.30
C ASP A 129 7.61 10.48 -18.86
N THR A 130 6.88 10.99 -17.86
CA THR A 130 7.19 10.69 -16.47
C THR A 130 6.79 9.27 -16.13
N PRO A 131 7.73 8.42 -15.67
CA PRO A 131 7.40 7.06 -15.26
C PRO A 131 6.54 7.06 -13.99
N VAL A 132 5.64 6.07 -13.90
CA VAL A 132 4.72 5.93 -12.78
C VAL A 132 4.86 4.55 -12.15
N ILE A 133 4.91 4.50 -10.82
CA ILE A 133 4.67 3.29 -10.03
C ILE A 133 3.26 3.40 -9.47
N LEU A 134 2.39 2.44 -9.80
CA LEU A 134 1.07 2.34 -9.21
C LEU A 134 1.06 1.23 -8.17
N PHE A 135 0.97 1.58 -6.90
CA PHE A 135 0.71 0.63 -5.83
C PHE A 135 -0.81 0.46 -5.63
N THR A 136 -1.27 -0.77 -5.50
CA THR A 136 -2.69 -1.05 -5.22
C THR A 136 -2.90 -2.40 -4.56
N GLU A 137 -3.96 -2.49 -3.79
CA GLU A 137 -4.50 -3.74 -3.24
C GLU A 137 -5.63 -4.32 -4.10
N ASN A 138 -6.19 -3.52 -5.01
CA ASN A 138 -7.36 -3.88 -5.80
C ASN A 138 -7.04 -4.06 -7.29
N ASN A 139 -7.71 -5.02 -7.91
CA ASN A 139 -7.62 -5.28 -9.36
C ASN A 139 -8.66 -4.49 -10.19
N TYR A 140 -9.58 -3.80 -9.53
CA TYR A 140 -10.67 -3.09 -10.16
C TYR A 140 -10.78 -1.67 -9.63
N VAL A 141 -11.23 -0.79 -10.49
CA VAL A 141 -11.53 0.61 -10.17
C VAL A 141 -12.95 0.94 -10.64
N GLY A 142 -13.49 2.03 -10.14
CA GLY A 142 -14.74 2.59 -10.62
C GLY A 142 -14.51 3.89 -11.40
N PRO A 143 -15.54 4.43 -12.06
CA PRO A 143 -15.51 5.79 -12.58
C PRO A 143 -15.27 6.78 -11.44
N THR A 144 -14.71 7.95 -11.75
CA THR A 144 -14.31 8.95 -10.74
C THR A 144 -15.45 9.32 -9.78
N SER A 145 -16.70 9.28 -10.25
CA SER A 145 -17.87 9.59 -9.46
C SER A 145 -18.05 8.69 -8.21
N VAL A 146 -17.67 7.42 -8.27
CA VAL A 146 -17.84 6.50 -7.14
C VAL A 146 -17.02 6.91 -5.91
N TYR A 147 -15.93 7.64 -6.13
CA TYR A 147 -15.02 8.05 -5.04
C TYR A 147 -15.59 9.20 -4.23
N TYR A 148 -16.17 10.23 -4.88
CA TYR A 148 -16.77 11.35 -4.16
C TYR A 148 -18.22 11.08 -3.73
N GLN A 149 -18.97 10.26 -4.47
CA GLN A 149 -20.31 9.81 -4.06
C GLN A 149 -20.26 8.68 -3.02
N LYS A 150 -19.06 8.10 -2.78
CA LYS A 150 -18.86 6.99 -1.82
C LYS A 150 -19.81 5.82 -2.09
N MET A 151 -19.93 5.48 -3.37
CA MET A 151 -20.85 4.44 -3.85
C MET A 151 -20.14 3.12 -4.10
N ALA A 152 -20.84 2.03 -3.84
CA ALA A 152 -20.49 0.73 -4.39
C ALA A 152 -21.20 0.56 -5.75
N ILE A 153 -20.50 0.00 -6.72
CA ILE A 153 -21.09 -0.41 -8.00
C ILE A 153 -20.94 -1.91 -8.20
N PRO A 154 -21.87 -2.55 -8.95
CA PRO A 154 -21.77 -3.98 -9.25
C PRO A 154 -20.45 -4.35 -9.90
N ARG A 155 -19.96 -5.58 -9.68
CA ARG A 155 -18.72 -6.08 -10.25
C ARG A 155 -18.66 -5.91 -11.77
N GLY A 156 -19.78 -6.11 -12.48
CA GLY A 156 -19.86 -5.96 -13.93
C GLY A 156 -19.67 -4.53 -14.45
N GLU A 157 -19.81 -3.53 -13.58
CA GLU A 157 -19.61 -2.10 -13.90
C GLU A 157 -18.23 -1.62 -13.49
N GLN A 158 -17.47 -2.43 -12.77
CA GLN A 158 -16.10 -2.13 -12.36
C GLN A 158 -15.14 -2.32 -13.52
N ILE A 159 -14.14 -1.47 -13.60
CA ILE A 159 -13.14 -1.49 -14.67
C ILE A 159 -11.91 -2.26 -14.20
N PRO A 160 -11.44 -3.28 -14.93
CA PRO A 160 -10.19 -3.95 -14.61
C PRO A 160 -9.02 -2.96 -14.68
N LEU A 161 -8.25 -2.83 -13.60
CA LEU A 161 -7.16 -1.85 -13.52
C LEU A 161 -6.14 -2.03 -14.64
N ARG A 162 -5.82 -3.28 -15.00
CA ARG A 162 -4.87 -3.57 -16.09
C ARG A 162 -5.31 -3.02 -17.44
N SER A 163 -6.61 -2.92 -17.72
CA SER A 163 -7.10 -2.38 -18.99
C SER A 163 -6.86 -0.88 -19.15
N ILE A 164 -6.83 -0.15 -18.04
CA ILE A 164 -6.65 1.32 -18.04
C ILE A 164 -5.20 1.75 -17.86
N ILE A 165 -4.31 0.89 -17.36
CA ILE A 165 -2.88 1.19 -17.29
C ILE A 165 -2.12 0.73 -18.54
N ASN A 166 -2.73 -0.11 -19.36
CA ASN A 166 -2.11 -0.63 -20.58
C ASN A 166 -1.82 0.49 -21.58
N GLY A 167 -0.60 0.53 -22.10
CA GLY A 167 -0.15 1.59 -23.02
C GLY A 167 0.44 2.83 -22.35
N HIS A 168 0.34 2.94 -21.02
CA HIS A 168 0.97 4.03 -20.25
C HIS A 168 2.37 3.63 -19.74
N ASN A 169 3.21 4.60 -19.41
CA ASN A 169 4.52 4.36 -18.79
C ASN A 169 4.38 4.07 -17.28
N VAL A 170 3.69 2.96 -16.98
CA VAL A 170 3.29 2.57 -15.61
C VAL A 170 3.77 1.16 -15.30
N VAL A 171 4.28 0.95 -14.09
CA VAL A 171 4.49 -0.36 -13.49
C VAL A 171 3.60 -0.56 -12.28
N LEU A 172 3.08 -1.77 -12.12
CA LEU A 172 2.20 -2.13 -11.01
C LEU A 172 2.97 -2.83 -9.89
N VAL A 173 2.83 -2.31 -8.66
CA VAL A 173 3.18 -3.01 -7.42
C VAL A 173 1.86 -3.41 -6.74
N TYR A 174 1.68 -4.71 -6.50
CA TYR A 174 0.39 -5.27 -6.14
C TYR A 174 0.46 -6.07 -4.83
N ALA A 175 -0.33 -5.68 -3.84
CA ALA A 175 -0.48 -6.37 -2.56
C ALA A 175 -1.98 -6.61 -2.27
N PRO A 176 -2.58 -7.69 -2.81
CA PRO A 176 -4.01 -7.95 -2.69
C PRO A 176 -4.43 -8.25 -1.25
N TYR A 177 -5.72 -8.06 -0.96
CA TYR A 177 -6.33 -8.60 0.24
C TYR A 177 -6.44 -10.12 0.15
N TYR A 178 -6.00 -10.81 1.20
CA TYR A 178 -6.03 -12.27 1.31
C TYR A 178 -7.16 -12.68 2.24
N ILE A 179 -8.40 -12.45 1.76
CA ILE A 179 -9.62 -12.61 2.58
C ILE A 179 -9.83 -14.07 2.98
N LYS A 180 -9.71 -15.00 2.02
CA LYS A 180 -9.87 -16.43 2.31
C LYS A 180 -8.86 -16.90 3.34
N GLU A 181 -7.58 -16.57 3.13
CA GLU A 181 -6.48 -16.94 4.01
C GLU A 181 -6.65 -16.33 5.41
N THR A 182 -7.16 -15.10 5.50
CA THR A 182 -7.47 -14.47 6.79
C THR A 182 -8.60 -15.19 7.50
N ILE A 183 -9.69 -15.57 6.80
CA ILE A 183 -10.78 -16.35 7.39
C ILE A 183 -10.30 -17.75 7.81
N ASP A 184 -9.42 -18.39 7.03
CA ASP A 184 -8.79 -19.66 7.42
C ASP A 184 -7.99 -19.52 8.74
N LEU A 185 -7.22 -18.42 8.90
CA LEU A 185 -6.52 -18.13 10.15
C LEU A 185 -7.49 -17.90 11.31
N MET A 186 -8.63 -17.25 11.06
CA MET A 186 -9.68 -17.07 12.07
C MET A 186 -10.24 -18.41 12.53
N TYR A 187 -10.53 -19.35 11.62
CA TYR A 187 -10.95 -20.71 11.97
C TYR A 187 -9.87 -21.48 12.73
N GLY A 188 -8.59 -21.26 12.42
CA GLY A 188 -7.49 -21.85 13.21
C GLY A 188 -7.49 -21.42 14.67
N GLN A 189 -7.98 -20.22 14.97
CA GLN A 189 -8.07 -19.67 16.33
C GLN A 189 -9.47 -19.81 16.97
N ILE A 190 -10.51 -19.89 16.15
CA ILE A 190 -11.93 -19.99 16.55
C ILE A 190 -12.55 -21.17 15.78
N PRO A 191 -12.27 -22.42 16.15
CA PRO A 191 -12.68 -23.60 15.36
C PRO A 191 -14.19 -23.71 15.15
N ASP A 192 -14.99 -23.30 16.13
CA ASP A 192 -16.47 -23.34 16.09
C ASP A 192 -17.07 -22.02 15.56
N MET A 193 -16.30 -21.23 14.80
CA MET A 193 -16.79 -19.96 14.26
C MET A 193 -18.00 -20.17 13.34
N SER A 194 -19.14 -19.59 13.72
CA SER A 194 -20.42 -19.70 13.01
C SER A 194 -20.93 -18.37 12.46
N GLU A 195 -20.34 -17.26 12.91
CA GLU A 195 -20.66 -15.93 12.42
C GLU A 195 -19.37 -15.13 12.15
N LEU A 196 -19.35 -14.43 11.02
CA LEU A 196 -18.33 -13.43 10.68
C LEU A 196 -18.96 -12.05 10.65
N VAL A 197 -18.50 -11.18 11.53
CA VAL A 197 -18.85 -9.77 11.55
C VAL A 197 -17.78 -9.00 10.78
N PHE A 198 -18.16 -8.31 9.70
CA PHE A 198 -17.26 -7.46 8.93
C PHE A 198 -17.57 -5.99 9.19
N ILE A 199 -16.57 -5.27 9.70
CA ILE A 199 -16.68 -3.85 10.06
C ILE A 199 -15.95 -3.00 9.02
N SER A 200 -16.66 -2.04 8.40
CA SER A 200 -16.09 -1.16 7.38
C SER A 200 -16.86 0.15 7.24
N ASP A 201 -16.20 1.16 6.67
CA ASP A 201 -16.84 2.42 6.29
C ASP A 201 -17.48 2.37 4.88
N ARG A 202 -17.93 3.52 4.36
CA ARG A 202 -18.61 3.63 3.06
C ARG A 202 -17.68 3.89 1.88
N ARG A 203 -16.40 4.14 2.11
CA ARG A 203 -15.47 4.46 1.03
C ARG A 203 -15.42 3.34 -0.01
N TRP A 204 -15.04 3.70 -1.23
CA TRP A 204 -14.96 2.78 -2.36
C TRP A 204 -14.18 1.50 -2.03
N PHE A 205 -12.97 1.61 -1.47
CA PHE A 205 -12.16 0.45 -1.17
C PHE A 205 -12.82 -0.49 -0.16
N SER A 206 -13.52 0.07 0.84
CA SER A 206 -14.28 -0.72 1.82
C SER A 206 -15.49 -1.41 1.18
N ALA A 207 -16.12 -0.76 0.19
CA ALA A 207 -17.18 -1.38 -0.59
C ALA A 207 -16.68 -2.57 -1.41
N GLN A 208 -15.49 -2.45 -2.01
CA GLN A 208 -14.82 -3.56 -2.69
C GLN A 208 -14.47 -4.69 -1.72
N CYS A 209 -13.90 -4.39 -0.56
CA CYS A 209 -13.62 -5.41 0.47
C CYS A 209 -14.90 -6.14 0.91
N ARG A 210 -16.03 -5.42 1.12
CA ARG A 210 -17.31 -6.07 1.45
C ARG A 210 -17.75 -7.04 0.37
N GLN A 211 -17.64 -6.65 -0.89
CA GLN A 211 -18.00 -7.51 -2.01
C GLN A 211 -17.10 -8.76 -2.07
N GLU A 212 -15.79 -8.60 -1.92
CA GLU A 212 -14.83 -9.70 -1.94
C GLU A 212 -15.02 -10.65 -0.74
N VAL A 213 -15.33 -10.10 0.45
CA VAL A 213 -15.67 -10.91 1.63
C VAL A 213 -16.95 -11.72 1.38
N ALA A 214 -18.00 -11.10 0.82
CA ALA A 214 -19.23 -11.81 0.48
C ALA A 214 -18.99 -12.94 -0.53
N GLU A 215 -18.23 -12.66 -1.60
CA GLU A 215 -17.85 -13.64 -2.61
C GLU A 215 -17.04 -14.80 -2.00
N ALA A 216 -16.07 -14.49 -1.12
CA ALA A 216 -15.25 -15.49 -0.46
C ALA A 216 -16.05 -16.37 0.50
N VAL A 217 -16.95 -15.77 1.30
CA VAL A 217 -17.82 -16.52 2.23
C VAL A 217 -18.73 -17.46 1.47
N VAL A 218 -19.46 -16.97 0.45
CA VAL A 218 -20.34 -17.81 -0.37
C VAL A 218 -19.59 -18.96 -1.03
N LYS A 219 -18.37 -18.72 -1.48
CA LYS A 219 -17.59 -19.72 -2.24
C LYS A 219 -16.88 -20.75 -1.36
N TYR A 220 -16.30 -20.33 -0.24
CA TYR A 220 -15.39 -21.15 0.55
C TYR A 220 -15.91 -21.50 1.94
N PHE A 221 -16.89 -20.75 2.47
CA PHE A 221 -17.40 -20.88 3.83
C PHE A 221 -18.94 -20.80 3.86
N PRO A 222 -19.66 -21.65 3.12
CA PRO A 222 -21.12 -21.51 2.90
C PRO A 222 -21.96 -21.59 4.19
N ASP A 223 -21.44 -22.24 5.23
CA ASP A 223 -22.11 -22.36 6.52
C ASP A 223 -21.84 -21.18 7.46
N LEU A 224 -20.94 -20.27 7.09
CA LEU A 224 -20.60 -19.12 7.89
C LEU A 224 -21.59 -17.98 7.68
N ARG A 225 -22.29 -17.57 8.75
CA ARG A 225 -23.20 -16.43 8.71
C ARG A 225 -22.40 -15.13 8.61
N LEU A 226 -22.56 -14.36 7.53
CA LEU A 226 -21.89 -13.09 7.31
C LEU A 226 -22.80 -11.92 7.71
N ARG A 227 -22.25 -11.00 8.51
CA ARG A 227 -22.89 -9.76 8.93
C ARG A 227 -22.02 -8.55 8.63
N PHE A 228 -22.56 -7.58 7.93
CA PHE A 228 -21.88 -6.32 7.68
C PHE A 228 -22.30 -5.24 8.67
N PHE A 229 -21.32 -4.56 9.23
CA PHE A 229 -21.50 -3.28 9.92
C PHE A 229 -20.79 -2.19 9.13
N THR A 230 -21.61 -1.29 8.57
CA THR A 230 -21.13 -0.23 7.69
C THR A 230 -21.37 1.13 8.35
N GLU A 231 -20.37 2.00 8.34
CA GLU A 231 -20.49 3.39 8.77
C GLU A 231 -21.70 4.05 8.06
N GLY A 232 -22.44 4.90 8.78
CA GLY A 232 -23.69 5.52 8.31
C GLY A 232 -24.94 4.65 8.43
N GLN A 233 -24.81 3.31 8.58
CA GLN A 233 -25.89 2.39 8.90
C GLN A 233 -25.92 2.04 10.38
N LYS A 234 -24.74 1.99 11.00
CA LYS A 234 -24.53 1.71 12.42
C LYS A 234 -23.52 2.67 13.03
N SER A 235 -23.76 3.08 14.26
CA SER A 235 -22.74 3.81 15.03
C SER A 235 -21.71 2.85 15.62
N MET A 236 -20.55 3.37 16.00
CA MET A 236 -19.51 2.56 16.67
C MET A 236 -20.01 2.03 18.02
N GLU A 237 -20.83 2.79 18.73
CA GLU A 237 -21.45 2.39 20.00
C GLU A 237 -22.41 1.21 19.83
N GLU A 238 -23.20 1.19 18.75
CA GLU A 238 -24.07 0.06 18.42
C GLU A 238 -23.26 -1.19 18.07
N ILE A 239 -22.14 -1.03 17.35
CA ILE A 239 -21.22 -2.14 17.01
C ILE A 239 -20.61 -2.72 18.27
N VAL A 240 -20.05 -1.88 19.15
CA VAL A 240 -19.47 -2.31 20.42
C VAL A 240 -20.51 -2.99 21.29
N SER A 241 -21.74 -2.44 21.35
CA SER A 241 -22.84 -3.05 22.09
C SER A 241 -23.22 -4.43 21.55
N TYR A 242 -23.23 -4.59 20.22
CA TYR A 242 -23.46 -5.88 19.58
C TYR A 242 -22.35 -6.88 19.94
N LEU A 243 -21.10 -6.49 19.76
CA LEU A 243 -19.94 -7.37 20.02
C LEU A 243 -19.87 -7.84 21.48
N LYS A 244 -20.32 -7.03 22.44
CA LYS A 244 -20.43 -7.44 23.86
C LYS A 244 -21.46 -8.53 24.11
N GLN A 245 -22.44 -8.69 23.22
CA GLN A 245 -23.53 -9.65 23.35
C GLN A 245 -23.31 -10.91 22.51
N THR A 246 -22.29 -10.92 21.64
CA THR A 246 -21.94 -12.09 20.81
C THR A 246 -21.24 -13.14 21.63
N ASP A 247 -21.36 -14.38 21.20
CA ASP A 247 -20.65 -15.52 21.78
C ASP A 247 -19.23 -15.63 21.25
N LYS A 248 -18.48 -16.57 21.80
CA LYS A 248 -17.09 -16.88 21.42
C LYS A 248 -16.95 -17.44 20.00
N ASN A 249 -18.05 -17.82 19.33
CA ASN A 249 -18.06 -18.39 18.00
C ASN A 249 -18.25 -17.31 16.93
N THR A 250 -18.15 -16.04 17.31
CA THR A 250 -18.19 -14.89 16.41
C THR A 250 -16.81 -14.38 16.12
N GLY A 251 -16.40 -14.45 14.85
CA GLY A 251 -15.18 -13.81 14.35
C GLY A 251 -15.45 -12.36 13.93
N VAL A 252 -14.52 -11.45 14.20
CA VAL A 252 -14.61 -10.04 13.81
C VAL A 252 -13.48 -9.70 12.87
N LEU A 253 -13.83 -9.24 11.66
CA LEU A 253 -12.89 -8.79 10.63
C LEU A 253 -13.09 -7.30 10.38
N TYR A 254 -12.03 -6.53 10.53
CA TYR A 254 -12.01 -5.08 10.39
C TYR A 254 -11.22 -4.67 9.15
N ALA A 255 -11.81 -3.85 8.28
CA ALA A 255 -11.10 -3.26 7.14
C ALA A 255 -10.72 -1.80 7.41
N ALA A 256 -11.71 -0.95 7.70
CA ALA A 256 -11.51 0.46 8.01
C ALA A 256 -12.78 1.05 8.63
N TRP A 257 -12.61 2.13 9.36
CA TRP A 257 -13.71 2.93 9.88
C TRP A 257 -13.30 4.39 9.97
N GLU A 258 -13.80 5.18 9.06
CA GLU A 258 -13.59 6.62 9.05
C GLU A 258 -14.96 7.28 8.92
N VAL A 259 -15.37 8.05 9.94
CA VAL A 259 -16.65 8.76 9.91
C VAL A 259 -16.52 9.93 8.96
N LEU A 260 -17.27 9.87 7.85
CA LEU A 260 -17.15 10.80 6.74
C LEU A 260 -18.20 11.92 6.78
N ASP A 261 -19.26 11.76 7.57
CA ASP A 261 -20.37 12.70 7.59
C ASP A 261 -20.61 13.26 8.98
N ILE A 262 -20.05 14.42 9.23
CA ILE A 262 -20.72 15.37 10.08
C ILE A 262 -20.33 16.77 9.60
N PRO A 263 -21.08 17.40 8.69
CA PRO A 263 -20.88 18.79 8.30
C PRO A 263 -20.93 19.76 9.50
N SER A 264 -21.49 19.32 10.64
CA SER A 264 -21.72 20.13 11.83
C SER A 264 -20.88 19.75 13.06
N SER A 265 -20.08 18.70 13.03
CA SER A 265 -19.21 18.33 14.13
C SER A 265 -17.76 18.15 13.64
N ASN A 266 -16.84 18.90 14.20
CA ASN A 266 -15.38 18.77 14.02
C ASN A 266 -14.80 17.43 14.55
N THR A 267 -15.59 16.38 14.67
CA THR A 267 -15.19 15.07 15.17
C THR A 267 -15.21 14.02 14.07
N SER A 268 -14.20 14.05 13.20
CA SER A 268 -13.83 12.83 12.49
C SER A 268 -13.39 11.80 13.53
N LEU A 269 -14.04 10.64 13.59
CA LEU A 269 -13.51 9.50 14.33
C LEU A 269 -12.29 9.01 13.58
N LEU A 270 -11.13 9.44 14.02
CA LEU A 270 -9.85 8.97 13.51
C LEU A 270 -9.76 7.45 13.71
N SER A 271 -9.15 6.75 12.78
CA SER A 271 -8.90 5.30 12.86
C SER A 271 -8.32 4.89 14.22
N ALA A 272 -7.41 5.68 14.78
CA ALA A 272 -6.85 5.46 16.11
C ALA A 272 -7.89 5.42 17.24
N ARG A 273 -8.93 6.27 17.16
CA ARG A 273 -10.03 6.25 18.14
C ARG A 273 -10.94 5.03 17.97
N THR A 274 -11.19 4.65 16.73
CA THR A 274 -11.95 3.43 16.41
C THR A 274 -11.26 2.19 16.99
N TYR A 275 -9.95 2.04 16.75
CA TYR A 275 -9.16 0.93 17.32
C TYR A 275 -9.22 0.93 18.84
N LYS A 276 -9.08 2.10 19.47
CA LYS A 276 -9.16 2.25 20.92
C LYS A 276 -10.52 1.81 21.44
N LEU A 277 -11.62 2.17 20.77
CA LEU A 277 -12.97 1.76 21.16
C LEU A 277 -13.18 0.26 20.99
N LEU A 278 -12.77 -0.32 19.87
CA LEU A 278 -12.86 -1.75 19.64
C LEU A 278 -12.02 -2.53 20.66
N ASN A 279 -10.80 -2.08 20.95
CA ASN A 279 -9.92 -2.72 21.91
C ASN A 279 -10.38 -2.55 23.37
N GLN A 280 -10.82 -1.35 23.74
CA GLN A 280 -11.22 -1.04 25.12
C GLN A 280 -12.53 -1.70 25.54
N TYR A 281 -13.45 -1.89 24.59
CA TYR A 281 -14.80 -2.36 24.86
C TYR A 281 -15.14 -3.68 24.17
N GLY A 282 -14.33 -4.12 23.20
CA GLY A 282 -14.51 -5.39 22.52
C GLY A 282 -13.82 -6.52 23.29
N MET A 283 -14.61 -7.54 23.67
CA MET A 283 -14.06 -8.78 24.25
C MET A 283 -13.68 -9.77 23.16
N GLN A 284 -14.13 -9.55 21.94
CA GLN A 284 -13.87 -10.43 20.80
C GLN A 284 -12.53 -10.06 20.13
N PRO A 285 -11.78 -11.07 19.65
CA PRO A 285 -10.59 -10.83 18.85
C PRO A 285 -10.96 -10.17 17.51
N VAL A 286 -10.32 -9.04 17.21
CA VAL A 286 -10.56 -8.31 15.96
C VAL A 286 -9.41 -8.55 15.01
N PHE A 287 -9.70 -9.25 13.90
CA PHE A 287 -8.75 -9.49 12.81
C PHE A 287 -8.76 -8.36 11.79
N THR A 288 -7.75 -8.29 10.92
CA THR A 288 -7.59 -7.23 9.92
C THR A 288 -7.13 -7.77 8.57
N LEU A 289 -7.40 -7.01 7.51
CA LEU A 289 -6.98 -7.32 6.14
C LEU A 289 -5.64 -6.68 5.73
N GLY A 290 -5.04 -5.87 6.60
CA GLY A 290 -3.78 -5.17 6.28
C GLY A 290 -2.95 -4.86 7.50
N ASP A 291 -1.69 -4.49 7.25
CA ASP A 291 -0.74 -4.10 8.29
C ASP A 291 -1.12 -2.77 8.93
N MET A 292 -1.63 -2.83 10.13
CA MET A 292 -2.02 -1.66 10.94
C MET A 292 -0.92 -1.25 11.93
N ASN A 293 0.33 -1.62 11.67
CA ASN A 293 1.52 -1.25 12.44
C ASN A 293 1.50 -1.74 13.90
N GLY A 294 1.00 -2.94 14.18
CA GLY A 294 1.18 -3.70 15.42
C GLY A 294 0.67 -3.08 16.73
N LYS A 295 0.27 -1.80 16.76
CA LYS A 295 -0.05 -1.04 17.97
C LYS A 295 -1.53 -0.74 18.13
N THR A 296 -2.39 -1.42 17.40
CA THR A 296 -3.78 -1.00 17.23
C THR A 296 -4.79 -1.77 18.07
N GLY A 297 -4.38 -2.81 18.77
CA GLY A 297 -5.31 -3.72 19.46
C GLY A 297 -6.03 -4.66 18.49
N LEU A 298 -5.51 -4.83 17.28
CA LEU A 298 -5.97 -5.83 16.32
C LEU A 298 -5.10 -7.07 16.42
N VAL A 299 -5.74 -8.23 16.33
CA VAL A 299 -5.07 -9.54 16.52
C VAL A 299 -4.11 -9.86 15.38
N GLY A 300 -4.51 -9.56 14.14
CA GLY A 300 -3.71 -9.86 12.95
C GLY A 300 -4.56 -10.38 11.79
N GLY A 301 -3.92 -11.06 10.85
CA GLY A 301 -4.54 -11.60 9.64
C GLY A 301 -3.52 -12.18 8.68
N TYR A 302 -3.89 -12.32 7.42
CA TYR A 302 -2.98 -12.74 6.35
C TYR A 302 -2.80 -11.57 5.35
N PHE A 303 -1.63 -10.96 5.31
CA PHE A 303 -1.37 -9.79 4.48
C PHE A 303 0.12 -9.55 4.21
N SER A 304 0.41 -8.61 3.29
CA SER A 304 1.76 -8.10 3.05
C SER A 304 2.13 -7.06 4.10
N LEU A 305 3.33 -7.16 4.67
CA LEU A 305 3.83 -6.17 5.62
C LEU A 305 4.16 -4.84 4.90
N SER A 306 3.91 -3.73 5.56
CA SER A 306 4.21 -2.38 5.04
C SER A 306 5.68 -2.22 4.64
N LYS A 307 6.61 -2.81 5.41
CA LYS A 307 8.04 -2.82 5.07
C LYS A 307 8.34 -3.54 3.75
N ASP A 308 7.62 -4.65 3.45
CA ASP A 308 7.82 -5.41 2.22
C ASP A 308 7.22 -4.68 1.01
N ILE A 309 6.07 -4.02 1.22
CA ILE A 309 5.46 -3.12 0.22
C ILE A 309 6.42 -1.98 -0.11
N SER A 310 6.93 -1.29 0.91
CA SER A 310 7.86 -0.17 0.76
C SER A 310 9.14 -0.58 0.06
N LYS A 311 9.69 -1.75 0.42
CA LYS A 311 10.87 -2.32 -0.23
C LYS A 311 10.60 -2.61 -1.70
N ALA A 312 9.46 -3.22 -2.05
CA ALA A 312 9.10 -3.50 -3.43
C ALA A 312 8.98 -2.21 -4.27
N ILE A 313 8.36 -1.16 -3.71
CA ILE A 313 8.26 0.16 -4.35
C ILE A 313 9.66 0.77 -4.52
N ALA A 314 10.53 0.71 -3.50
CA ALA A 314 11.90 1.21 -3.57
C ALA A 314 12.72 0.48 -4.65
N ASP A 315 12.67 -0.86 -4.68
CA ASP A 315 13.40 -1.68 -5.66
C ASP A 315 12.98 -1.33 -7.11
N VAL A 316 11.69 -1.10 -7.34
CA VAL A 316 11.15 -0.65 -8.64
C VAL A 316 11.57 0.80 -8.94
N SER A 317 11.53 1.69 -7.94
CA SER A 317 11.98 3.08 -8.09
C SER A 317 13.44 3.17 -8.54
N ILE A 318 14.32 2.37 -7.93
CA ILE A 318 15.74 2.31 -8.28
C ILE A 318 15.93 1.87 -9.74
N LYS A 319 15.20 0.86 -10.21
CA LYS A 319 15.27 0.42 -11.61
C LYS A 319 14.88 1.54 -12.58
N ILE A 320 13.80 2.26 -12.28
CA ILE A 320 13.31 3.38 -13.09
C ILE A 320 14.31 4.53 -13.09
N LEU A 321 14.80 4.92 -11.93
CA LEU A 321 15.77 6.01 -11.79
C LEU A 321 17.11 5.68 -12.47
N ASN A 322 17.46 4.40 -12.59
CA ASN A 322 18.60 3.89 -13.36
C ASN A 322 18.31 3.74 -14.87
N GLY A 323 17.16 4.23 -15.36
CA GLY A 323 16.86 4.33 -16.78
C GLY A 323 15.96 3.22 -17.35
N SER A 324 15.47 2.28 -16.53
CA SER A 324 14.46 1.31 -17.00
C SER A 324 13.13 2.03 -17.25
N LYS A 325 12.43 1.68 -18.34
CA LYS A 325 11.05 2.17 -18.56
C LYS A 325 10.08 1.45 -17.63
N ALA A 326 9.18 2.18 -16.99
CA ALA A 326 8.20 1.59 -16.09
C ALA A 326 7.32 0.54 -16.80
N SER A 327 6.92 0.80 -18.05
CA SER A 327 6.11 -0.13 -18.87
C SER A 327 6.82 -1.45 -19.25
N GLU A 328 8.14 -1.52 -19.14
CA GLU A 328 8.93 -2.71 -19.42
C GLU A 328 9.21 -3.56 -18.17
N ILE A 329 8.94 -3.02 -16.98
CA ILE A 329 9.10 -3.72 -15.70
C ILE A 329 7.85 -4.57 -15.45
N LEU A 330 8.05 -5.85 -15.14
CA LEU A 330 6.94 -6.73 -14.79
C LEU A 330 6.24 -6.30 -13.50
N THR A 331 4.93 -6.53 -13.45
CA THR A 331 4.16 -6.36 -12.21
C THR A 331 4.83 -7.07 -11.05
N THR A 332 5.08 -6.34 -9.98
CA THR A 332 5.65 -6.90 -8.74
C THR A 332 4.51 -7.22 -7.78
N LYS A 333 4.27 -8.50 -7.53
CA LYS A 333 3.36 -8.94 -6.47
C LYS A 333 4.17 -9.05 -5.17
N VAL A 334 3.70 -8.34 -4.13
CA VAL A 334 4.34 -8.36 -2.80
C VAL A 334 3.97 -9.65 -2.08
N ASN A 335 4.94 -10.27 -1.41
CA ASN A 335 4.70 -11.46 -0.61
C ASN A 335 3.80 -11.13 0.58
N ALA A 336 2.98 -12.09 0.97
CA ALA A 336 2.11 -12.02 2.13
C ALA A 336 2.28 -13.28 2.99
N GLY A 337 1.86 -13.17 4.23
CA GLY A 337 1.89 -14.28 5.18
C GLY A 337 0.99 -14.04 6.37
N PRO A 338 0.90 -15.02 7.28
CA PRO A 338 0.21 -14.86 8.54
C PRO A 338 1.00 -13.89 9.43
N VAL A 339 0.30 -12.86 9.93
CA VAL A 339 0.86 -11.83 10.80
C VAL A 339 -0.03 -11.70 12.01
N PHE A 340 0.54 -11.81 13.20
CA PHE A 340 -0.20 -11.71 14.46
C PHE A 340 0.51 -10.81 15.46
N ASN A 341 -0.27 -10.10 16.25
CA ASN A 341 0.20 -9.41 17.44
C ASN A 341 0.14 -10.36 18.63
N TYR A 342 1.29 -10.77 19.14
CA TYR A 342 1.40 -11.75 20.22
C TYR A 342 0.69 -11.30 21.52
N GLU A 343 0.81 -10.03 21.87
CA GLU A 343 0.17 -9.47 23.06
C GLU A 343 -1.36 -9.47 22.92
N GLU A 344 -1.88 -9.14 21.74
CA GLU A 344 -3.32 -9.13 21.46
C GLU A 344 -3.91 -10.53 21.39
N LEU A 345 -3.18 -11.52 20.87
CA LEU A 345 -3.58 -12.94 20.97
C LEU A 345 -3.82 -13.33 22.43
N LEU A 346 -2.84 -13.11 23.30
CA LEU A 346 -2.96 -13.44 24.72
C LEU A 346 -4.07 -12.65 25.40
N ARG A 347 -4.19 -11.35 25.13
CA ARG A 347 -5.23 -10.49 25.71
C ARG A 347 -6.64 -10.96 25.38
N THR A 348 -6.84 -11.47 24.17
CA THR A 348 -8.14 -11.93 23.68
C THR A 348 -8.41 -13.41 23.96
N GLY A 349 -7.48 -14.09 24.63
CA GLY A 349 -7.61 -15.51 24.99
C GLY A 349 -7.40 -16.47 23.82
N LEU A 350 -6.78 -16.00 22.73
CA LEU A 350 -6.37 -16.84 21.62
C LEU A 350 -5.01 -17.50 21.90
N GLU A 351 -4.74 -18.60 21.22
CA GLU A 351 -3.57 -19.42 21.47
C GLU A 351 -2.48 -19.19 20.42
N PRO A 352 -1.32 -18.59 20.79
CA PRO A 352 -0.21 -18.43 19.85
C PRO A 352 0.31 -19.74 19.25
N GLY A 353 0.17 -20.86 19.98
CA GLY A 353 0.55 -22.20 19.53
C GLY A 353 -0.29 -22.74 18.36
N LEU A 354 -1.45 -22.17 18.10
CA LEU A 354 -2.31 -22.51 16.96
C LEU A 354 -2.00 -21.67 15.70
N CYS A 355 -1.10 -20.69 15.80
CA CYS A 355 -0.66 -19.94 14.65
C CYS A 355 0.21 -20.81 13.71
N PRO A 356 0.17 -20.59 12.38
CA PRO A 356 1.06 -21.26 11.45
C PRO A 356 2.55 -21.08 11.82
N SER A 357 3.39 -22.06 11.51
CA SER A 357 4.83 -22.04 11.86
C SER A 357 5.62 -20.90 11.21
N ASN A 358 5.11 -20.36 10.11
CA ASN A 358 5.68 -19.23 9.39
C ASN A 358 5.05 -17.88 9.76
N THR A 359 4.39 -17.81 10.93
CA THR A 359 3.78 -16.56 11.42
C THR A 359 4.83 -15.51 11.77
N TYR A 360 4.59 -14.30 11.34
CA TYR A 360 5.30 -13.11 11.79
C TYR A 360 4.57 -12.52 13.02
N PHE A 361 5.32 -12.29 14.10
CA PHE A 361 4.83 -11.68 15.35
C PHE A 361 5.40 -10.27 15.55
#